data_ee45dc467ea04a11de69c24c42f60c88
#
_entry.id   ee45dc467ea04a11de69c24c42f60c88
#
_cell.length_a   1.000
_cell.length_b   1.000
_cell.length_c   1.000
_cell.angle_alpha   90.00
_cell.angle_beta   90.00
_cell.angle_gamma   90.00
#
_symmetry.space_group_name_H-M   'P 1'
#
loop_
_entity.id
_entity.type
_entity.pdbx_description
1 polymer ?
#
loop_
_entity_poly.entity_id
_entity_poly.type
_entity_poly.pdbx_seq_one_letter_code
_entity_poly.pdbx_strand_id
1 'polypeptide(L)'
;MSQSIQLQTQGRKRIPGMTQLLSKRPDMFSLGIWPGYYSKAKGAKVWDLDGREYLDMSIGGIGACVLGYADDEVDDAVTRAIRGGVACSLNCPEEVELADLLCDVHPWADMVRYARGGGEALSIAVRIARAHTGRDVAAFCGYHGWSDWYLSANLAEDSALDGHLIPGLAPSGVPRGLQGTCYPFRYNHPDELHAIVAKHGKQLAAIVMEPVRSEMPAPGFIEAVRQMADDTGAALIMDEVSSGFRYCLGGAHLVLHKVQPDMAVFSKALGNGYAIAAVIGKASVMQAAQKTFISSTNWTERVGPTAALACMKAYAQRNPHEKFARLGQRIKKSWVELGATHGFATHAEGMDAMPHFAFDEPDFLAFKAYFVQCMLEEGILASNLCYLMDAHTDADVDRYLAACSQAFSKLAEAKKAGDVLARLNGAPAVSGFKRLT
;
A
#
# COMPACT_ATOMS: atom_id res chain seq x y z
N MET A 1 -4.53 4.39 32.86
CA MET A 1 -4.90 4.07 31.46
C MET A 1 -4.25 5.14 30.60
N SER A 2 -3.49 4.78 29.56
CA SER A 2 -2.82 5.78 28.71
C SER A 2 -3.84 6.65 27.97
N GLN A 3 -3.44 7.87 27.58
CA GLN A 3 -4.28 8.78 26.81
C GLN A 3 -4.70 8.15 25.46
N SER A 4 -3.80 7.42 24.83
CA SER A 4 -4.08 6.68 23.59
C SER A 4 -5.21 5.66 23.75
N ILE A 5 -5.22 4.88 24.85
CA ILE A 5 -6.29 3.89 25.10
C ILE A 5 -7.62 4.56 25.43
N GLN A 6 -7.59 5.68 26.15
CA GLN A 6 -8.80 6.48 26.39
C GLN A 6 -9.39 6.99 25.08
N LEU A 7 -8.55 7.52 24.19
CA LEU A 7 -8.97 8.03 22.89
C LEU A 7 -9.47 6.90 21.95
N GLN A 8 -8.87 5.70 21.99
CA GLN A 8 -9.39 4.51 21.29
C GLN A 8 -10.82 4.18 21.75
N THR A 9 -11.07 4.22 23.06
CA THR A 9 -12.41 3.96 23.64
C THR A 9 -13.43 5.01 23.17
N GLN A 10 -13.02 6.27 23.09
CA GLN A 10 -13.87 7.34 22.56
C GLN A 10 -14.07 7.22 21.04
N GLY A 11 -12.99 6.92 20.30
CA GLY A 11 -13.03 6.74 18.85
C GLY A 11 -13.98 5.61 18.44
N ARG A 12 -14.01 4.50 19.19
CA ARG A 12 -14.95 3.40 18.96
C ARG A 12 -16.42 3.82 18.96
N LYS A 13 -16.78 4.85 19.75
CA LYS A 13 -18.16 5.38 19.82
C LYS A 13 -18.51 6.33 18.67
N ARG A 14 -17.51 6.85 17.94
CA ARG A 14 -17.71 7.93 16.96
C ARG A 14 -17.29 7.55 15.55
N ILE A 15 -16.33 6.63 15.42
CA ILE A 15 -15.73 6.23 14.15
C ILE A 15 -15.93 4.72 13.98
N PRO A 16 -16.73 4.27 13.01
CA PRO A 16 -16.87 2.85 12.73
C PRO A 16 -15.50 2.19 12.49
N GLY A 17 -15.18 1.13 13.25
CA GLY A 17 -13.86 0.47 13.19
C GLY A 17 -12.71 1.26 13.84
N MET A 18 -12.98 2.35 14.59
CA MET A 18 -12.03 3.23 15.30
C MET A 18 -11.07 4.03 14.41
N THR A 19 -10.95 3.72 13.13
CA THR A 19 -10.02 4.37 12.18
C THR A 19 -10.60 4.34 10.78
N GLN A 20 -10.09 5.21 9.91
CA GLN A 20 -10.47 5.25 8.50
C GLN A 20 -9.74 4.20 7.66
N LEU A 21 -8.72 3.52 8.21
CA LEU A 21 -7.90 2.58 7.50
C LEU A 21 -7.74 1.27 8.30
N LEU A 22 -8.21 0.17 7.71
CA LEU A 22 -8.19 -1.16 8.33
C LEU A 22 -6.79 -1.53 8.87
N SER A 23 -5.74 -1.31 8.08
CA SER A 23 -4.36 -1.66 8.46
C SER A 23 -3.78 -0.83 9.62
N LYS A 24 -4.48 0.23 10.06
CA LYS A 24 -4.12 1.01 11.27
C LYS A 24 -4.96 0.65 12.49
N ARG A 25 -5.86 -0.33 12.39
CA ARG A 25 -6.64 -0.78 13.54
C ARG A 25 -5.72 -1.37 14.61
N PRO A 26 -5.85 -0.99 15.88
CA PRO A 26 -5.01 -1.50 16.95
C PRO A 26 -5.05 -3.02 17.12
N ASP A 27 -6.16 -3.67 16.78
CA ASP A 27 -6.31 -5.13 16.86
C ASP A 27 -5.55 -5.89 15.75
N MET A 28 -5.10 -5.20 14.70
CA MET A 28 -4.16 -5.77 13.73
C MET A 28 -2.76 -5.98 14.33
N PHE A 29 -2.47 -5.35 15.46
CA PHE A 29 -1.20 -5.37 16.19
C PHE A 29 -1.39 -6.04 17.56
N SER A 30 -1.83 -5.28 18.55
CA SER A 30 -2.12 -5.75 19.90
C SER A 30 -3.14 -4.81 20.55
N LEU A 31 -4.41 -5.21 20.56
CA LEU A 31 -5.52 -4.39 21.07
C LEU A 31 -5.32 -4.09 22.57
N GLY A 32 -5.44 -2.83 22.93
CA GLY A 32 -5.27 -2.36 24.32
C GLY A 32 -3.82 -2.09 24.74
N ILE A 33 -2.84 -2.47 23.91
CA ILE A 33 -1.40 -2.27 24.15
C ILE A 33 -0.80 -1.34 23.08
N TRP A 34 -1.12 -1.56 21.79
CA TRP A 34 -0.68 -0.69 20.70
C TRP A 34 -1.15 0.76 20.93
N PRO A 35 -0.26 1.76 20.89
CA PRO A 35 -0.60 3.15 21.24
C PRO A 35 -1.70 3.77 20.38
N GLY A 36 -1.80 3.41 19.12
CA GLY A 36 -2.90 3.76 18.21
C GLY A 36 -2.97 5.22 17.76
N TYR A 37 -2.49 6.18 18.55
CA TYR A 37 -2.49 7.61 18.25
C TYR A 37 -1.14 8.24 18.56
N TYR A 38 -0.75 9.23 17.76
CA TYR A 38 0.49 9.97 17.93
C TYR A 38 0.24 11.47 18.12
N SER A 39 1.17 12.13 18.82
CA SER A 39 1.22 13.58 18.96
C SER A 39 2.19 14.22 17.98
N LYS A 40 3.27 13.50 17.61
CA LYS A 40 4.35 13.96 16.73
C LYS A 40 4.97 12.78 16.00
N ALA A 41 5.43 13.02 14.78
CA ALA A 41 6.28 12.10 14.02
C ALA A 41 7.37 12.92 13.30
N LYS A 42 8.63 12.41 13.28
CA LYS A 42 9.75 13.07 12.59
C LYS A 42 10.81 12.02 12.20
N GLY A 43 11.23 12.02 10.94
CA GLY A 43 12.17 11.02 10.43
C GLY A 43 11.60 9.62 10.54
N ALA A 44 12.24 8.74 11.30
CA ALA A 44 11.76 7.39 11.60
C ALA A 44 11.13 7.27 13.01
N LYS A 45 10.91 8.38 13.70
CA LYS A 45 10.45 8.39 15.10
C LYS A 45 9.01 8.89 15.21
N VAL A 46 8.29 8.31 16.17
CA VAL A 46 6.91 8.65 16.52
C VAL A 46 6.79 8.84 18.01
N TRP A 47 6.07 9.86 18.47
CA TRP A 47 5.71 10.08 19.86
C TRP A 47 4.23 9.86 20.07
N ASP A 48 3.86 9.03 21.03
CA ASP A 48 2.46 8.83 21.39
C ASP A 48 1.88 10.04 22.17
N LEU A 49 0.62 9.94 22.57
CA LEU A 49 -0.06 11.01 23.31
C LEU A 49 0.45 11.15 24.77
N ASP A 50 1.13 10.15 25.29
CA ASP A 50 1.73 10.16 26.62
C ASP A 50 3.21 10.66 26.57
N GLY A 51 3.70 11.02 25.37
CA GLY A 51 5.03 11.56 25.11
C GLY A 51 6.13 10.50 24.99
N ARG A 52 5.79 9.21 24.96
CA ARG A 52 6.77 8.14 24.75
C ARG A 52 7.22 8.12 23.29
N GLU A 53 8.55 8.12 23.09
CA GLU A 53 9.18 8.00 21.77
C GLU A 53 9.31 6.53 21.36
N TYR A 54 9.04 6.27 20.08
CA TYR A 54 9.25 4.98 19.42
C TYR A 54 10.02 5.17 18.13
N LEU A 55 10.90 4.21 17.81
CA LEU A 55 11.40 4.00 16.47
C LEU A 55 10.31 3.23 15.66
N ASP A 56 9.87 3.76 14.53
CA ASP A 56 8.87 3.05 13.69
C ASP A 56 9.56 2.14 12.67
N MET A 57 9.57 0.84 12.96
CA MET A 57 9.99 -0.25 12.08
C MET A 57 8.78 -1.09 11.66
N SER A 58 7.62 -0.46 11.48
CA SER A 58 6.34 -1.10 11.18
C SER A 58 5.87 -0.73 9.76
N ILE A 59 4.83 0.08 9.65
CA ILE A 59 4.12 0.29 8.39
C ILE A 59 4.36 1.66 7.73
N GLY A 60 5.16 2.55 8.30
CA GLY A 60 5.56 3.82 7.69
C GLY A 60 4.41 4.64 7.09
N GLY A 61 3.28 4.78 7.81
CA GLY A 61 2.06 5.38 7.27
C GLY A 61 1.39 4.53 6.16
N ILE A 62 1.52 3.22 6.19
CA ILE A 62 1.16 2.24 5.15
C ILE A 62 1.99 2.46 3.87
N GLY A 63 3.28 2.73 4.07
CA GLY A 63 4.22 3.01 2.99
C GLY A 63 4.03 4.37 2.32
N ALA A 64 3.28 5.30 2.92
CA ALA A 64 3.11 6.62 2.35
C ALA A 64 4.32 7.53 2.57
N CYS A 65 5.03 7.39 3.69
CA CYS A 65 6.12 8.30 4.08
C CYS A 65 7.48 7.76 3.62
N VAL A 66 7.72 7.73 2.30
CA VAL A 66 8.91 7.11 1.71
C VAL A 66 10.23 7.79 2.11
N LEU A 67 10.22 9.12 2.32
CA LEU A 67 11.38 9.87 2.78
C LEU A 67 11.53 9.83 4.32
N GLY A 68 10.47 9.55 5.02
CA GLY A 68 10.34 9.66 6.47
C GLY A 68 9.25 10.65 6.86
N TYR A 69 8.93 10.68 8.16
CA TYR A 69 7.91 11.56 8.71
C TYR A 69 8.38 13.01 8.74
N ALA A 70 7.48 13.94 8.41
CA ALA A 70 7.71 15.37 8.47
C ALA A 70 9.05 15.78 7.83
N ASP A 71 9.29 15.32 6.60
CA ASP A 71 10.50 15.66 5.84
C ASP A 71 10.56 17.16 5.60
N ASP A 72 11.70 17.80 5.95
CA ASP A 72 11.81 19.28 5.95
C ASP A 72 11.63 19.86 4.56
N GLU A 73 12.16 19.24 3.50
CA GLU A 73 12.04 19.77 2.14
C GLU A 73 10.59 19.73 1.66
N VAL A 74 9.85 18.66 1.98
CA VAL A 74 8.44 18.53 1.63
C VAL A 74 7.58 19.47 2.46
N ASP A 75 7.76 19.50 3.79
CA ASP A 75 6.97 20.31 4.71
C ASP A 75 7.16 21.81 4.49
N ASP A 76 8.39 22.25 4.20
CA ASP A 76 8.68 23.65 3.87
C ASP A 76 8.01 24.09 2.56
N ALA A 77 8.03 23.23 1.53
CA ALA A 77 7.34 23.50 0.27
C ALA A 77 5.83 23.62 0.49
N VAL A 78 5.25 22.68 1.20
CA VAL A 78 3.81 22.68 1.56
C VAL A 78 3.45 23.89 2.41
N THR A 79 4.26 24.24 3.40
CA THR A 79 4.01 25.41 4.26
C THR A 79 3.97 26.70 3.42
N ARG A 80 4.87 26.86 2.44
CA ARG A 80 4.82 28.00 1.51
C ARG A 80 3.54 28.00 0.67
N ALA A 81 3.13 26.83 0.16
CA ALA A 81 1.89 26.69 -0.62
C ALA A 81 0.65 27.05 0.21
N ILE A 82 0.56 26.60 1.47
CA ILE A 82 -0.53 26.93 2.40
C ILE A 82 -0.62 28.44 2.61
N ARG A 83 0.52 29.11 2.85
CA ARG A 83 0.57 30.58 3.03
C ARG A 83 0.19 31.36 1.77
N GLY A 84 0.42 30.79 0.58
CA GLY A 84 0.04 31.34 -0.70
C GLY A 84 -1.44 31.11 -1.09
N GLY A 85 -2.17 30.29 -0.33
CA GLY A 85 -3.56 29.92 -0.60
C GLY A 85 -3.66 28.51 -1.17
N VAL A 86 -4.48 27.67 -0.52
CA VAL A 86 -4.63 26.24 -0.85
C VAL A 86 -5.55 26.02 -2.06
N ALA A 87 -6.60 26.83 -2.20
CA ALA A 87 -7.57 26.74 -3.28
C ALA A 87 -8.15 28.12 -3.60
N CYS A 88 -8.40 28.36 -4.88
CA CYS A 88 -9.08 29.58 -5.33
C CYS A 88 -9.82 29.31 -6.64
N SER A 89 -10.31 30.37 -7.32
CA SER A 89 -11.00 30.24 -8.62
C SER A 89 -10.08 29.91 -9.81
N LEU A 90 -8.76 29.96 -9.60
CA LEU A 90 -7.75 29.62 -10.61
C LEU A 90 -7.06 28.32 -10.23
N ASN A 91 -6.53 27.58 -11.21
CA ASN A 91 -5.70 26.40 -11.00
C ASN A 91 -4.29 26.79 -10.54
N CYS A 92 -3.62 25.92 -9.82
CA CYS A 92 -2.24 26.14 -9.39
C CYS A 92 -1.23 25.64 -10.43
N PRO A 93 -0.07 26.30 -10.58
CA PRO A 93 0.95 25.88 -11.55
C PRO A 93 1.55 24.51 -11.24
N GLU A 94 1.58 24.10 -9.98
CA GLU A 94 2.14 22.84 -9.55
C GLU A 94 1.40 21.62 -10.14
N GLU A 95 0.14 21.76 -10.56
CA GLU A 95 -0.55 20.71 -11.31
C GLU A 95 0.13 20.41 -12.64
N VAL A 96 0.55 21.47 -13.38
CA VAL A 96 1.23 21.32 -14.66
C VAL A 96 2.67 20.85 -14.46
N GLU A 97 3.41 21.47 -13.53
CA GLU A 97 4.78 21.09 -13.22
C GLU A 97 4.89 19.63 -12.79
N LEU A 98 3.94 19.14 -11.99
CA LEU A 98 3.90 17.72 -11.58
C LEU A 98 3.54 16.81 -12.75
N ALA A 99 2.65 17.23 -13.66
CA ALA A 99 2.31 16.46 -14.85
C ALA A 99 3.53 16.29 -15.75
N ASP A 100 4.27 17.37 -16.00
CA ASP A 100 5.50 17.35 -16.78
C ASP A 100 6.54 16.43 -16.15
N LEU A 101 6.79 16.56 -14.83
CA LEU A 101 7.76 15.71 -14.12
C LEU A 101 7.36 14.22 -14.14
N LEU A 102 6.07 13.89 -13.99
CA LEU A 102 5.59 12.51 -14.07
C LEU A 102 5.76 11.92 -15.46
N CYS A 103 5.50 12.71 -16.53
CA CYS A 103 5.70 12.27 -17.90
C CYS A 103 7.20 12.18 -18.25
N ASP A 104 8.04 13.08 -17.76
CA ASP A 104 9.49 13.01 -17.95
C ASP A 104 10.09 11.74 -17.35
N VAL A 105 9.63 11.35 -16.16
CA VAL A 105 10.04 10.11 -15.49
C VAL A 105 9.47 8.87 -16.19
N HIS A 106 8.32 9.00 -16.87
CA HIS A 106 7.63 7.92 -17.57
C HIS A 106 7.40 8.27 -19.05
N PRO A 107 8.44 8.20 -19.92
CA PRO A 107 8.37 8.69 -21.31
C PRO A 107 7.33 8.02 -22.21
N TRP A 108 6.68 6.94 -21.74
CA TRP A 108 5.57 6.27 -22.41
C TRP A 108 4.21 6.95 -22.12
N ALA A 109 4.13 7.82 -21.11
CA ALA A 109 2.91 8.51 -20.69
C ALA A 109 2.92 9.95 -21.20
N ASP A 110 1.77 10.43 -21.63
CA ASP A 110 1.59 11.77 -22.21
C ASP A 110 0.71 12.69 -21.37
N MET A 111 -0.16 12.12 -20.52
CA MET A 111 -1.22 12.85 -19.82
C MET A 111 -1.42 12.36 -18.39
N VAL A 112 -1.90 13.26 -17.52
CA VAL A 112 -2.12 13.01 -16.11
C VAL A 112 -3.51 13.44 -15.66
N ARG A 113 -4.12 12.68 -14.73
CA ARG A 113 -5.29 13.07 -13.93
C ARG A 113 -4.98 12.87 -12.46
N TYR A 114 -5.36 13.83 -11.63
CA TYR A 114 -5.14 13.76 -10.18
C TYR A 114 -6.38 13.32 -9.42
N ALA A 115 -6.12 12.69 -8.26
CA ALA A 115 -7.06 12.34 -7.22
C ALA A 115 -6.38 12.50 -5.84
N ARG A 116 -7.00 12.06 -4.77
CA ARG A 116 -6.41 12.15 -3.42
C ARG A 116 -6.11 10.81 -2.77
N GLY A 117 -6.68 9.72 -3.29
CA GLY A 117 -6.46 8.37 -2.78
C GLY A 117 -6.29 7.35 -3.90
N GLY A 118 -5.49 6.28 -3.64
CA GLY A 118 -5.19 5.24 -4.63
C GLY A 118 -6.44 4.53 -5.16
N GLY A 119 -7.36 4.13 -4.27
CA GLY A 119 -8.61 3.47 -4.69
C GLY A 119 -9.54 4.38 -5.52
N GLU A 120 -9.52 5.68 -5.27
CA GLU A 120 -10.21 6.69 -6.06
C GLU A 120 -9.55 6.81 -7.45
N ALA A 121 -8.23 6.91 -7.52
CA ALA A 121 -7.48 6.98 -8.77
C ALA A 121 -7.64 5.71 -9.62
N LEU A 122 -7.69 4.52 -9.01
CA LEU A 122 -7.99 3.27 -9.73
C LEU A 122 -9.40 3.27 -10.30
N SER A 123 -10.39 3.81 -9.58
CA SER A 123 -11.76 3.97 -10.10
C SER A 123 -11.79 4.92 -11.30
N ILE A 124 -10.99 5.98 -11.28
CA ILE A 124 -10.80 6.90 -12.42
C ILE A 124 -10.17 6.15 -13.58
N ALA A 125 -9.08 5.40 -13.39
CA ALA A 125 -8.40 4.67 -14.44
C ALA A 125 -9.31 3.64 -15.12
N VAL A 126 -10.06 2.85 -14.34
CA VAL A 126 -11.02 1.88 -14.88
C VAL A 126 -12.16 2.58 -15.64
N ARG A 127 -12.65 3.73 -15.14
CA ARG A 127 -13.68 4.51 -15.86
C ARG A 127 -13.16 5.07 -17.18
N ILE A 128 -11.91 5.53 -17.23
CA ILE A 128 -11.25 5.98 -18.46
C ILE A 128 -11.15 4.82 -19.46
N ALA A 129 -10.70 3.63 -19.01
CA ALA A 129 -10.60 2.45 -19.83
C ALA A 129 -11.96 2.02 -20.41
N ARG A 130 -13.02 2.01 -19.61
CA ARG A 130 -14.40 1.74 -20.05
C ARG A 130 -14.87 2.78 -21.07
N ALA A 131 -14.62 4.06 -20.84
CA ALA A 131 -14.98 5.14 -21.77
C ALA A 131 -14.18 5.08 -23.08
N HIS A 132 -12.91 4.65 -23.02
CA HIS A 132 -12.04 4.48 -24.18
C HIS A 132 -12.50 3.31 -25.06
N THR A 133 -12.75 2.16 -24.46
CA THR A 133 -13.06 0.93 -25.18
C THR A 133 -14.56 0.78 -25.52
N GLY A 134 -15.45 1.47 -24.83
CA GLY A 134 -16.90 1.26 -24.89
C GLY A 134 -17.33 -0.09 -24.28
N ARG A 135 -16.56 -0.67 -23.37
CA ARG A 135 -16.76 -1.99 -22.78
C ARG A 135 -16.84 -1.91 -21.27
N ASP A 136 -17.35 -2.96 -20.60
CA ASP A 136 -17.68 -2.91 -19.17
C ASP A 136 -16.78 -3.78 -18.28
N VAL A 137 -16.24 -4.89 -18.80
CA VAL A 137 -15.55 -5.91 -18.00
C VAL A 137 -14.12 -5.47 -17.66
N ALA A 138 -13.71 -5.67 -16.40
CA ALA A 138 -12.33 -5.57 -15.97
C ALA A 138 -11.82 -6.93 -15.46
N ALA A 139 -10.61 -7.33 -15.86
CA ALA A 139 -9.86 -8.39 -15.19
C ALA A 139 -8.84 -7.74 -14.26
N PHE A 140 -8.53 -8.37 -13.12
CA PHE A 140 -7.56 -7.78 -12.19
C PHE A 140 -6.73 -8.83 -11.46
N CYS A 141 -5.53 -8.41 -11.03
CA CYS A 141 -4.65 -9.16 -10.16
C CYS A 141 -4.07 -8.25 -9.09
N GLY A 142 -4.47 -8.42 -7.83
CA GLY A 142 -3.98 -7.62 -6.73
C GLY A 142 -5.06 -6.95 -5.91
N TYR A 143 -4.63 -6.03 -5.03
CA TYR A 143 -5.50 -5.19 -4.21
C TYR A 143 -5.66 -3.81 -4.83
N HIS A 144 -6.88 -3.42 -5.16
CA HIS A 144 -7.14 -2.19 -5.92
C HIS A 144 -8.12 -1.22 -5.24
N GLY A 145 -8.20 -1.25 -3.93
CA GLY A 145 -9.02 -0.32 -3.14
C GLY A 145 -10.36 -0.91 -2.71
N TRP A 146 -11.33 -0.03 -2.48
CA TRP A 146 -12.62 -0.34 -1.83
C TRP A 146 -13.83 -0.06 -2.72
N SER A 147 -13.62 0.40 -3.95
CA SER A 147 -14.69 0.84 -4.83
C SER A 147 -15.53 -0.31 -5.36
N ASP A 148 -16.77 -0.01 -5.71
CA ASP A 148 -17.76 -0.99 -6.17
C ASP A 148 -17.28 -1.83 -7.38
N TRP A 149 -16.54 -1.21 -8.31
CA TRP A 149 -16.02 -1.92 -9.47
C TRP A 149 -15.13 -3.11 -9.08
N TYR A 150 -14.34 -2.95 -8.03
CA TYR A 150 -13.43 -3.98 -7.53
C TYR A 150 -14.15 -4.99 -6.64
N LEU A 151 -14.95 -4.50 -5.68
CA LEU A 151 -15.70 -5.36 -4.74
C LEU A 151 -16.80 -6.18 -5.45
N SER A 152 -17.22 -5.77 -6.65
CA SER A 152 -18.21 -6.51 -7.46
C SER A 152 -17.74 -7.92 -7.85
N ALA A 153 -16.45 -8.23 -7.78
CA ALA A 153 -15.96 -9.59 -7.99
C ALA A 153 -16.62 -10.60 -7.04
N ASN A 154 -16.84 -10.24 -5.77
CA ASN A 154 -17.52 -11.10 -4.79
C ASN A 154 -19.06 -11.21 -4.98
N LEU A 155 -19.64 -10.53 -5.96
CA LEU A 155 -21.04 -10.75 -6.33
C LEU A 155 -21.24 -12.01 -7.17
N ALA A 156 -20.20 -12.45 -7.88
CA ALA A 156 -20.25 -13.66 -8.71
C ALA A 156 -19.86 -14.91 -7.91
N GLU A 157 -18.86 -14.76 -7.04
CA GLU A 157 -18.32 -15.81 -6.16
C GLU A 157 -17.88 -15.16 -4.85
N ASP A 158 -18.41 -15.62 -3.73
CA ASP A 158 -18.19 -15.00 -2.40
C ASP A 158 -16.71 -14.94 -1.97
N SER A 159 -15.88 -15.81 -2.50
CA SER A 159 -14.43 -15.91 -2.19
C SER A 159 -13.52 -15.33 -3.28
N ALA A 160 -14.04 -14.69 -4.31
CA ALA A 160 -13.25 -14.21 -5.45
C ALA A 160 -12.11 -13.25 -5.06
N LEU A 161 -12.25 -12.49 -3.97
CA LEU A 161 -11.23 -11.57 -3.46
C LEU A 161 -10.31 -12.17 -2.38
N ASP A 162 -10.54 -13.39 -1.92
CA ASP A 162 -9.81 -13.96 -0.76
C ASP A 162 -8.30 -14.04 -0.97
N GLY A 163 -7.83 -14.28 -2.18
CA GLY A 163 -6.41 -14.28 -2.54
C GLY A 163 -5.83 -12.89 -2.87
N HIS A 164 -6.66 -11.85 -2.95
CA HIS A 164 -6.28 -10.51 -3.40
C HIS A 164 -6.43 -9.45 -2.32
N LEU A 165 -7.36 -9.64 -1.41
CA LEU A 165 -7.70 -8.76 -0.31
C LEU A 165 -7.77 -9.60 0.97
N ILE A 166 -8.64 -9.24 1.86
CA ILE A 166 -8.85 -9.89 3.15
C ILE A 166 -9.91 -10.97 3.02
N PRO A 167 -9.65 -12.22 3.42
CA PRO A 167 -10.61 -13.30 3.32
C PRO A 167 -11.95 -13.01 4.02
N GLY A 168 -13.04 -13.51 3.43
CA GLY A 168 -14.37 -13.42 4.00
C GLY A 168 -15.05 -12.05 3.88
N LEU A 169 -14.63 -11.21 2.94
CA LEU A 169 -15.26 -9.91 2.67
C LEU A 169 -16.59 -10.08 1.93
N ALA A 170 -17.69 -9.81 2.61
CA ALA A 170 -19.02 -9.76 1.96
C ALA A 170 -19.15 -8.48 1.11
N PRO A 171 -19.72 -8.56 -0.13
CA PRO A 171 -19.93 -7.41 -1.00
C PRO A 171 -21.15 -6.58 -0.57
N SER A 172 -21.29 -6.32 0.73
CA SER A 172 -22.42 -5.58 1.30
C SER A 172 -22.43 -4.13 0.82
N GLY A 173 -23.53 -3.69 0.25
CA GLY A 173 -23.68 -2.34 -0.29
C GLY A 173 -23.27 -2.19 -1.75
N VAL A 174 -22.61 -3.18 -2.35
CA VAL A 174 -22.27 -3.17 -3.79
C VAL A 174 -23.52 -3.47 -4.61
N PRO A 175 -23.83 -2.64 -5.65
CA PRO A 175 -25.01 -2.86 -6.49
C PRO A 175 -24.98 -4.21 -7.21
N ARG A 176 -26.05 -5.00 -7.10
CA ARG A 176 -26.13 -6.34 -7.71
C ARG A 176 -25.99 -6.32 -9.24
N GLY A 177 -26.36 -5.22 -9.89
CA GLY A 177 -26.19 -5.04 -11.34
C GLY A 177 -24.74 -5.01 -11.82
N LEU A 178 -23.76 -4.94 -10.92
CA LEU A 178 -22.34 -5.02 -11.25
C LEU A 178 -21.81 -6.46 -11.31
N GLN A 179 -22.63 -7.47 -11.01
CA GLN A 179 -22.23 -8.86 -11.13
C GLN A 179 -21.76 -9.17 -12.56
N GLY A 180 -20.60 -9.81 -12.69
CA GLY A 180 -20.02 -10.17 -13.98
C GLY A 180 -19.29 -9.03 -14.70
N THR A 181 -19.03 -7.91 -14.03
CA THR A 181 -18.24 -6.79 -14.58
C THR A 181 -16.78 -6.79 -14.12
N CYS A 182 -16.38 -7.70 -13.19
CA CYS A 182 -15.02 -7.76 -12.66
C CYS A 182 -14.63 -9.20 -12.33
N TYR A 183 -13.45 -9.64 -12.80
CA TYR A 183 -12.95 -11.00 -12.65
C TYR A 183 -11.50 -11.00 -12.15
N PRO A 184 -11.19 -11.71 -11.04
CA PRO A 184 -9.82 -11.85 -10.54
C PRO A 184 -9.05 -12.94 -11.30
N PHE A 185 -7.72 -12.77 -11.39
CA PHE A 185 -6.78 -13.83 -11.72
C PHE A 185 -5.58 -13.73 -10.75
N ARG A 186 -4.95 -14.88 -10.46
CA ARG A 186 -3.82 -14.92 -9.53
C ARG A 186 -2.53 -14.42 -10.16
N TYR A 187 -1.67 -13.84 -9.34
CA TYR A 187 -0.33 -13.41 -9.76
C TYR A 187 0.51 -14.61 -10.20
N ASN A 188 1.27 -14.48 -11.26
CA ASN A 188 2.03 -15.56 -11.91
C ASN A 188 1.18 -16.72 -12.51
N HIS A 189 -0.13 -16.52 -12.67
CA HIS A 189 -1.06 -17.47 -13.31
C HIS A 189 -1.68 -16.89 -14.61
N PRO A 190 -0.90 -16.79 -15.71
CA PRO A 190 -1.40 -16.24 -16.97
C PRO A 190 -2.51 -17.11 -17.61
N ASP A 191 -2.57 -18.41 -17.27
CA ASP A 191 -3.62 -19.34 -17.68
C ASP A 191 -5.02 -18.90 -17.20
N GLU A 192 -5.13 -18.37 -16.00
CA GLU A 192 -6.38 -17.85 -15.46
C GLU A 192 -6.86 -16.60 -16.22
N LEU A 193 -5.94 -15.67 -16.53
CA LEU A 193 -6.27 -14.53 -17.37
C LEU A 193 -6.66 -14.98 -18.77
N HIS A 194 -5.97 -15.97 -19.33
CA HIS A 194 -6.32 -16.53 -20.63
C HIS A 194 -7.76 -17.10 -20.65
N ALA A 195 -8.18 -17.79 -19.58
CA ALA A 195 -9.55 -18.29 -19.45
C ALA A 195 -10.59 -17.13 -19.41
N ILE A 196 -10.27 -16.03 -18.69
CA ILE A 196 -11.11 -14.82 -18.69
C ILE A 196 -11.18 -14.21 -20.10
N VAL A 197 -10.07 -14.09 -20.80
CA VAL A 197 -9.97 -13.55 -22.15
C VAL A 197 -10.77 -14.41 -23.14
N ALA A 198 -10.65 -15.73 -23.07
CA ALA A 198 -11.40 -16.65 -23.92
C ALA A 198 -12.93 -16.47 -23.79
N LYS A 199 -13.40 -16.19 -22.58
CA LYS A 199 -14.83 -16.03 -22.29
C LYS A 199 -15.34 -14.60 -22.48
N HIS A 200 -14.55 -13.60 -22.11
CA HIS A 200 -14.99 -12.20 -21.98
C HIS A 200 -14.17 -11.22 -22.82
N GLY A 201 -13.19 -11.65 -23.60
CA GLY A 201 -12.23 -10.77 -24.28
C GLY A 201 -12.85 -9.64 -25.09
N LYS A 202 -13.98 -9.91 -25.79
CA LYS A 202 -14.72 -8.88 -26.53
C LYS A 202 -15.39 -7.82 -25.67
N GLN A 203 -15.55 -8.07 -24.37
CA GLN A 203 -16.16 -7.16 -23.40
C GLN A 203 -15.12 -6.54 -22.45
N LEU A 204 -13.86 -6.97 -22.58
CA LEU A 204 -12.78 -6.56 -21.67
C LEU A 204 -12.36 -5.11 -21.94
N ALA A 205 -12.59 -4.24 -20.98
CA ALA A 205 -12.21 -2.83 -21.02
C ALA A 205 -10.80 -2.61 -20.45
N ALA A 206 -10.47 -3.33 -19.39
CA ALA A 206 -9.21 -3.15 -18.66
C ALA A 206 -8.66 -4.47 -18.12
N ILE A 207 -7.34 -4.57 -18.05
CA ILE A 207 -6.61 -5.49 -17.20
C ILE A 207 -5.85 -4.64 -16.18
N VAL A 208 -6.12 -4.83 -14.88
CA VAL A 208 -5.53 -4.05 -13.77
C VAL A 208 -4.65 -4.97 -12.95
N MET A 209 -3.40 -4.59 -12.71
CA MET A 209 -2.50 -5.41 -11.90
C MET A 209 -1.44 -4.59 -11.17
N GLU A 210 -0.97 -5.11 -10.05
CA GLU A 210 0.27 -4.63 -9.42
C GLU A 210 1.47 -5.19 -10.19
N PRO A 211 2.52 -4.38 -10.50
CA PRO A 211 3.71 -4.86 -11.22
C PRO A 211 4.53 -5.85 -10.39
N VAL A 212 4.40 -5.80 -9.08
CA VAL A 212 5.02 -6.72 -8.11
C VAL A 212 4.16 -6.77 -6.85
N ARG A 213 4.07 -7.93 -6.24
CA ARG A 213 3.36 -8.16 -4.97
C ARG A 213 4.28 -8.78 -3.91
N SER A 214 3.80 -9.83 -3.22
CA SER A 214 4.59 -10.60 -2.26
C SER A 214 5.74 -11.35 -2.94
N GLU A 215 5.59 -11.69 -4.22
CA GLU A 215 6.58 -12.35 -5.06
C GLU A 215 6.90 -11.53 -6.31
N MET A 216 8.05 -11.82 -6.90
CA MET A 216 8.46 -11.21 -8.17
C MET A 216 7.69 -11.82 -9.35
N PRO A 217 7.49 -11.07 -10.44
CA PRO A 217 6.89 -11.64 -11.64
C PRO A 217 7.75 -12.77 -12.20
N ALA A 218 7.11 -13.91 -12.48
CA ALA A 218 7.75 -15.00 -13.19
C ALA A 218 8.16 -14.56 -14.60
N PRO A 219 9.26 -15.09 -15.14
CA PRO A 219 9.68 -14.74 -16.50
C PRO A 219 8.57 -14.96 -17.52
N GLY A 220 8.27 -13.94 -18.32
CA GLY A 220 7.22 -13.98 -19.36
C GLY A 220 5.80 -13.69 -18.85
N PHE A 221 5.55 -13.59 -17.54
CA PHE A 221 4.21 -13.36 -17.00
C PHE A 221 3.64 -12.00 -17.42
N ILE A 222 4.39 -10.92 -17.20
CA ILE A 222 3.92 -9.56 -17.51
C ILE A 222 3.80 -9.37 -19.03
N GLU A 223 4.70 -9.97 -19.81
CA GLU A 223 4.65 -9.96 -21.28
C GLU A 223 3.39 -10.69 -21.79
N ALA A 224 3.04 -11.82 -21.19
CA ALA A 224 1.81 -12.53 -21.53
C ALA A 224 0.56 -11.69 -21.20
N VAL A 225 0.54 -11.00 -20.07
CA VAL A 225 -0.56 -10.07 -19.72
C VAL A 225 -0.66 -8.94 -20.74
N ARG A 226 0.47 -8.33 -21.14
CA ARG A 226 0.50 -7.27 -22.17
C ARG A 226 -0.05 -7.80 -23.50
N GLN A 227 0.41 -8.97 -23.94
CA GLN A 227 -0.06 -9.58 -25.19
C GLN A 227 -1.59 -9.80 -25.17
N MET A 228 -2.13 -10.32 -24.07
CA MET A 228 -3.57 -10.51 -23.93
C MET A 228 -4.35 -9.19 -23.93
N ALA A 229 -3.78 -8.13 -23.36
CA ALA A 229 -4.39 -6.81 -23.45
C ALA A 229 -4.37 -6.26 -24.88
N ASP A 230 -3.27 -6.44 -25.62
CA ASP A 230 -3.16 -6.04 -27.03
C ASP A 230 -4.14 -6.82 -27.91
N ASP A 231 -4.20 -8.14 -27.77
CA ASP A 231 -5.08 -9.03 -28.56
C ASP A 231 -6.57 -8.72 -28.35
N THR A 232 -6.94 -8.29 -27.15
CA THR A 232 -8.31 -7.93 -26.82
C THR A 232 -8.63 -6.45 -27.07
N GLY A 233 -7.62 -5.59 -27.16
CA GLY A 233 -7.77 -4.13 -27.17
C GLY A 233 -8.21 -3.56 -25.81
N ALA A 234 -7.98 -4.28 -24.72
CA ALA A 234 -8.20 -3.79 -23.37
C ALA A 234 -7.05 -2.89 -22.93
N ALA A 235 -7.31 -1.88 -22.10
CA ALA A 235 -6.25 -1.06 -21.52
C ALA A 235 -5.52 -1.82 -20.39
N LEU A 236 -4.19 -1.92 -20.46
CA LEU A 236 -3.37 -2.41 -19.35
C LEU A 236 -3.10 -1.28 -18.36
N ILE A 237 -3.52 -1.48 -17.11
CA ILE A 237 -3.36 -0.52 -16.01
C ILE A 237 -2.43 -1.10 -14.96
N MET A 238 -1.26 -0.47 -14.73
CA MET A 238 -0.35 -0.83 -13.63
C MET A 238 -0.71 -0.07 -12.37
N ASP A 239 -1.04 -0.80 -11.31
CA ASP A 239 -1.26 -0.25 -9.98
C ASP A 239 0.08 -0.10 -9.24
N GLU A 240 0.62 1.10 -9.27
CA GLU A 240 1.87 1.49 -8.60
C GLU A 240 1.64 2.13 -7.22
N VAL A 241 0.44 2.05 -6.69
CA VAL A 241 0.09 2.67 -5.40
C VAL A 241 0.99 2.17 -4.26
N SER A 242 1.38 0.89 -4.29
CA SER A 242 2.29 0.30 -3.29
C SER A 242 3.74 0.19 -3.77
N SER A 243 3.96 -0.17 -5.02
CA SER A 243 5.28 -0.43 -5.63
C SER A 243 6.00 0.83 -6.13
N GLY A 244 5.26 1.87 -6.47
CA GLY A 244 5.84 3.14 -6.91
C GLY A 244 6.82 3.70 -5.89
N PHE A 245 7.96 4.21 -6.37
CA PHE A 245 9.07 4.75 -5.57
C PHE A 245 9.75 3.74 -4.63
N ARG A 246 9.67 2.42 -4.94
CA ARG A 246 10.36 1.38 -4.15
C ARG A 246 11.61 0.85 -4.84
N TYR A 247 11.63 0.85 -6.16
CA TYR A 247 12.70 0.31 -6.99
C TYR A 247 13.47 1.38 -7.76
N CYS A 248 12.86 2.53 -8.00
CA CYS A 248 13.45 3.67 -8.70
C CYS A 248 12.62 4.93 -8.41
N LEU A 249 13.03 6.07 -8.94
CA LEU A 249 12.17 7.23 -9.06
C LEU A 249 11.05 6.90 -10.07
N GLY A 250 9.81 6.81 -9.60
CA GLY A 250 8.65 6.45 -10.43
C GLY A 250 8.16 5.03 -10.22
N GLY A 251 7.61 4.42 -11.26
CA GLY A 251 6.98 3.10 -11.19
C GLY A 251 7.97 1.95 -11.20
N ALA A 252 7.67 0.90 -10.45
CA ALA A 252 8.44 -0.34 -10.44
C ALA A 252 8.47 -1.01 -11.83
N HIS A 253 7.42 -0.83 -12.66
CA HIS A 253 7.37 -1.33 -14.02
C HIS A 253 8.52 -0.82 -14.92
N LEU A 254 9.12 0.33 -14.60
CA LEU A 254 10.25 0.87 -15.38
C LEU A 254 11.51 0.01 -15.30
N VAL A 255 11.68 -0.74 -14.21
CA VAL A 255 12.90 -1.49 -13.92
C VAL A 255 12.69 -3.00 -13.81
N LEU A 256 11.49 -3.45 -13.46
CA LEU A 256 11.22 -4.88 -13.25
C LEU A 256 10.92 -5.63 -14.54
N HIS A 257 10.44 -4.95 -15.58
CA HIS A 257 10.12 -5.54 -16.88
C HIS A 257 10.12 -4.47 -17.98
N LYS A 258 10.12 -4.92 -19.26
CA LYS A 258 10.16 -4.01 -20.42
C LYS A 258 8.77 -3.65 -20.96
N VAL A 259 7.72 -4.05 -20.27
CA VAL A 259 6.34 -3.83 -20.72
C VAL A 259 5.90 -2.42 -20.35
N GLN A 260 5.38 -1.68 -21.33
CA GLN A 260 4.75 -0.38 -21.11
C GLN A 260 3.24 -0.57 -20.93
N PRO A 261 2.65 -0.06 -19.84
CA PRO A 261 1.21 -0.05 -19.68
C PRO A 261 0.55 1.02 -20.56
N ASP A 262 -0.77 1.04 -20.58
CA ASP A 262 -1.55 2.11 -21.19
C ASP A 262 -1.86 3.21 -20.17
N MET A 263 -1.97 2.82 -18.89
CA MET A 263 -2.06 3.73 -17.74
C MET A 263 -1.30 3.16 -16.54
N ALA A 264 -0.82 4.04 -15.66
CA ALA A 264 -0.32 3.66 -14.34
C ALA A 264 -0.90 4.57 -13.26
N VAL A 265 -1.08 4.03 -12.05
CA VAL A 265 -1.71 4.73 -10.93
C VAL A 265 -0.75 4.83 -9.75
N PHE A 266 -0.50 6.06 -9.30
CA PHE A 266 0.39 6.36 -8.17
C PHE A 266 -0.38 7.00 -7.02
N SER A 267 0.07 6.76 -5.78
CA SER A 267 -0.40 7.42 -4.56
C SER A 267 0.64 7.19 -3.44
N LYS A 268 0.24 7.13 -2.18
CA LYS A 268 1.12 6.82 -1.03
C LYS A 268 2.45 7.58 -1.07
N ALA A 269 3.53 6.91 -1.53
CA ALA A 269 4.88 7.45 -1.59
C ALA A 269 5.00 8.73 -2.44
N LEU A 270 4.13 8.92 -3.43
CA LEU A 270 4.12 10.10 -4.30
C LEU A 270 4.09 11.41 -3.50
N GLY A 271 3.29 11.48 -2.42
CA GLY A 271 3.11 12.69 -1.63
C GLY A 271 3.84 12.70 -0.28
N ASN A 272 4.66 11.69 0.02
CA ASN A 272 5.32 11.53 1.33
C ASN A 272 4.37 11.73 2.53
N GLY A 273 3.16 11.16 2.47
CA GLY A 273 2.14 11.26 3.52
C GLY A 273 1.06 12.32 3.26
N TYR A 274 1.29 13.28 2.35
CA TYR A 274 0.25 14.20 1.88
C TYR A 274 -0.70 13.50 0.89
N ALA A 275 -1.96 13.91 0.89
CA ALA A 275 -3.00 13.27 0.09
C ALA A 275 -2.90 13.68 -1.38
N ILE A 276 -2.33 12.82 -2.20
CA ILE A 276 -2.25 12.94 -3.67
C ILE A 276 -2.27 11.56 -4.30
N ALA A 277 -2.93 11.45 -5.44
CA ALA A 277 -2.83 10.31 -6.35
C ALA A 277 -2.84 10.81 -7.80
N ALA A 278 -2.20 10.08 -8.69
CA ALA A 278 -2.11 10.39 -10.09
C ALA A 278 -2.42 9.15 -10.93
N VAL A 279 -3.21 9.34 -11.98
CA VAL A 279 -3.36 8.42 -13.11
C VAL A 279 -2.58 9.04 -14.26
N ILE A 280 -1.52 8.38 -14.69
CA ILE A 280 -0.75 8.78 -15.88
C ILE A 280 -1.03 7.80 -17.02
N GLY A 281 -0.93 8.23 -18.26
CA GLY A 281 -1.17 7.33 -19.38
C GLY A 281 -0.99 7.94 -20.75
N LYS A 282 -1.07 7.06 -21.76
CA LYS A 282 -0.99 7.42 -23.18
C LYS A 282 -2.14 8.36 -23.56
N ALA A 283 -1.87 9.40 -24.32
CA ALA A 283 -2.89 10.35 -24.79
C ALA A 283 -4.06 9.65 -25.49
N SER A 284 -3.79 8.61 -26.27
CA SER A 284 -4.81 7.83 -26.97
C SER A 284 -5.88 7.22 -26.04
N VAL A 285 -5.52 6.89 -24.81
CA VAL A 285 -6.42 6.36 -23.77
C VAL A 285 -6.95 7.48 -22.88
N MET A 286 -6.07 8.35 -22.40
CA MET A 286 -6.39 9.38 -21.41
C MET A 286 -7.38 10.44 -21.92
N GLN A 287 -7.43 10.74 -23.23
CA GLN A 287 -8.41 11.63 -23.85
C GLN A 287 -9.86 11.20 -23.62
N ALA A 288 -10.09 9.91 -23.39
CA ALA A 288 -11.43 9.39 -23.05
C ALA A 288 -11.96 9.96 -21.71
N ALA A 289 -11.10 10.48 -20.86
CA ALA A 289 -11.52 11.18 -19.62
C ALA A 289 -12.45 12.37 -19.90
N GLN A 290 -12.34 13.01 -21.06
CA GLN A 290 -13.20 14.12 -21.46
C GLN A 290 -14.61 13.68 -21.87
N LYS A 291 -14.81 12.41 -22.19
CA LYS A 291 -16.11 11.83 -22.56
C LYS A 291 -16.93 11.35 -21.35
N THR A 292 -16.35 11.39 -20.16
CA THR A 292 -16.98 10.95 -18.93
C THR A 292 -16.78 11.98 -17.83
N PHE A 293 -17.76 12.11 -16.94
CA PHE A 293 -17.70 13.08 -15.84
C PHE A 293 -16.75 12.60 -14.74
N ILE A 294 -15.52 13.13 -14.74
CA ILE A 294 -14.48 12.88 -13.73
C ILE A 294 -14.06 14.24 -13.17
N SER A 295 -14.63 14.65 -12.05
CA SER A 295 -14.44 15.98 -11.46
C SER A 295 -14.67 15.97 -9.96
N SER A 296 -13.84 16.69 -9.22
CA SER A 296 -14.01 16.93 -7.78
C SER A 296 -13.30 18.22 -7.36
N THR A 297 -13.93 18.99 -6.47
CA THR A 297 -13.40 20.27 -5.99
C THR A 297 -12.00 20.12 -5.36
N ASN A 298 -11.83 19.15 -4.44
CA ASN A 298 -10.58 19.00 -3.71
C ASN A 298 -9.43 18.38 -4.53
N TRP A 299 -9.69 17.93 -5.77
CA TRP A 299 -8.60 17.50 -6.65
C TRP A 299 -7.77 18.64 -7.19
N THR A 300 -8.26 19.88 -7.09
CA THR A 300 -7.59 21.11 -7.54
C THR A 300 -6.90 21.89 -6.42
N GLU A 301 -6.83 21.31 -5.19
CA GLU A 301 -6.10 21.94 -4.10
C GLU A 301 -4.57 21.83 -4.31
N ARG A 302 -3.85 22.82 -3.83
CA ARG A 302 -2.42 23.03 -4.15
C ARG A 302 -1.45 22.18 -3.36
N VAL A 303 -1.84 21.72 -2.14
CA VAL A 303 -0.94 21.03 -1.21
C VAL A 303 -0.44 19.71 -1.78
N GLY A 304 -1.34 18.90 -2.35
CA GLY A 304 -0.99 17.59 -2.91
C GLY A 304 0.07 17.67 -4.02
N PRO A 305 -0.15 18.44 -5.10
CA PRO A 305 0.85 18.62 -6.16
C PRO A 305 2.18 19.19 -5.65
N THR A 306 2.15 20.19 -4.75
CA THR A 306 3.37 20.75 -4.14
C THR A 306 4.16 19.69 -3.38
N ALA A 307 3.49 18.89 -2.56
CA ALA A 307 4.13 17.81 -1.79
C ALA A 307 4.76 16.76 -2.71
N ALA A 308 4.04 16.36 -3.76
CA ALA A 308 4.54 15.39 -4.73
C ALA A 308 5.78 15.90 -5.47
N LEU A 309 5.77 17.14 -5.94
CA LEU A 309 6.94 17.77 -6.57
C LEU A 309 8.15 17.80 -5.65
N ALA A 310 7.97 18.24 -4.39
CA ALA A 310 9.05 18.27 -3.41
C ALA A 310 9.55 16.86 -3.07
N CYS A 311 8.65 15.90 -2.88
CA CYS A 311 8.98 14.51 -2.62
C CYS A 311 9.79 13.90 -3.77
N MET A 312 9.35 14.04 -5.02
CA MET A 312 10.05 13.49 -6.18
C MET A 312 11.44 14.12 -6.37
N LYS A 313 11.59 15.44 -6.13
CA LYS A 313 12.88 16.14 -6.18
C LYS A 313 13.83 15.64 -5.10
N ALA A 314 13.38 15.54 -3.85
CA ALA A 314 14.18 15.01 -2.75
C ALA A 314 14.56 13.54 -2.98
N TYR A 315 13.62 12.73 -3.47
CA TYR A 315 13.86 11.32 -3.83
C TYR A 315 14.94 11.19 -4.91
N ALA A 316 14.87 12.00 -5.97
CA ALA A 316 15.86 11.98 -7.05
C ALA A 316 17.28 12.33 -6.57
N GLN A 317 17.40 13.22 -5.58
CA GLN A 317 18.70 13.60 -5.00
C GLN A 317 19.27 12.52 -4.09
N ARG A 318 18.41 11.83 -3.33
CA ARG A 318 18.81 10.89 -2.26
C ARG A 318 18.92 9.44 -2.73
N ASN A 319 18.23 9.05 -3.82
CA ASN A 319 18.16 7.69 -4.38
C ASN A 319 17.90 6.60 -3.32
N PRO A 320 16.85 6.71 -2.50
CA PRO A 320 16.65 5.86 -1.32
C PRO A 320 16.39 4.39 -1.66
N HIS A 321 16.01 4.06 -2.90
CA HIS A 321 15.69 2.69 -3.32
C HIS A 321 16.88 1.73 -3.19
N GLU A 322 18.12 2.18 -3.39
CA GLU A 322 19.32 1.36 -3.18
C GLU A 322 19.48 0.97 -1.70
N LYS A 323 19.24 1.94 -0.81
CA LYS A 323 19.23 1.69 0.64
C LYS A 323 18.09 0.76 1.04
N PHE A 324 16.89 0.90 0.46
CA PHE A 324 15.76 0.00 0.72
C PHE A 324 16.09 -1.44 0.33
N ALA A 325 16.68 -1.67 -0.85
CA ALA A 325 17.09 -2.99 -1.28
C ALA A 325 18.06 -3.62 -0.28
N ARG A 326 19.12 -2.91 0.08
CA ARG A 326 20.16 -3.38 1.00
C ARG A 326 19.62 -3.67 2.40
N LEU A 327 18.89 -2.72 3.00
CA LEU A 327 18.34 -2.87 4.35
C LEU A 327 17.24 -3.95 4.41
N GLY A 328 16.37 -4.00 3.40
CA GLY A 328 15.29 -4.98 3.35
C GLY A 328 15.79 -6.40 3.20
N GLN A 329 16.78 -6.64 2.35
CA GLN A 329 17.43 -7.96 2.22
C GLN A 329 18.08 -8.38 3.54
N ARG A 330 18.76 -7.45 4.22
CA ARG A 330 19.34 -7.70 5.54
C ARG A 330 18.27 -8.09 6.56
N ILE A 331 17.16 -7.37 6.62
CA ILE A 331 16.04 -7.64 7.53
C ILE A 331 15.42 -9.01 7.23
N LYS A 332 15.10 -9.31 5.97
CA LYS A 332 14.54 -10.61 5.58
C LYS A 332 15.45 -11.78 5.97
N LYS A 333 16.74 -11.67 5.65
CA LYS A 333 17.73 -12.69 6.01
C LYS A 333 17.78 -12.89 7.52
N SER A 334 17.86 -11.80 8.30
CA SER A 334 17.91 -11.87 9.76
C SER A 334 16.66 -12.48 10.37
N TRP A 335 15.46 -12.22 9.87
CA TRP A 335 14.23 -12.86 10.35
C TRP A 335 14.27 -14.37 10.16
N VAL A 336 14.73 -14.86 9.00
CA VAL A 336 14.85 -16.29 8.72
C VAL A 336 15.89 -16.95 9.63
N GLU A 337 17.04 -16.31 9.82
CA GLU A 337 18.11 -16.81 10.70
C GLU A 337 17.69 -16.84 12.18
N LEU A 338 17.02 -15.81 12.65
CA LEU A 338 16.44 -15.77 14.01
C LEU A 338 15.38 -16.85 14.19
N GLY A 339 14.50 -17.03 13.20
CA GLY A 339 13.51 -18.10 13.21
C GLY A 339 14.16 -19.47 13.36
N ALA A 340 15.13 -19.78 12.52
CA ALA A 340 15.86 -21.05 12.57
C ALA A 340 16.56 -21.26 13.91
N THR A 341 17.20 -20.22 14.47
CA THR A 341 17.88 -20.27 15.76
C THR A 341 16.92 -20.58 16.91
N HIS A 342 15.68 -20.09 16.83
CA HIS A 342 14.67 -20.21 17.88
C HIS A 342 13.59 -21.25 17.60
N GLY A 343 13.76 -22.09 16.56
CA GLY A 343 12.88 -23.22 16.26
C GLY A 343 11.54 -22.83 15.62
N PHE A 344 11.51 -21.72 14.88
CA PHE A 344 10.38 -21.31 14.05
C PHE A 344 10.72 -21.52 12.56
N ALA A 345 9.84 -22.18 11.81
CA ALA A 345 9.88 -22.14 10.36
C ALA A 345 9.39 -20.75 9.92
N THR A 346 10.32 -19.89 9.54
CA THR A 346 10.05 -18.48 9.22
C THR A 346 10.22 -18.25 7.73
N HIS A 347 9.17 -17.71 7.10
CA HIS A 347 9.19 -17.23 5.72
C HIS A 347 9.28 -15.70 5.73
N ALA A 348 10.18 -15.15 4.93
CA ALA A 348 10.33 -13.71 4.76
C ALA A 348 10.19 -13.34 3.28
N GLU A 349 9.15 -12.60 2.96
CA GLU A 349 8.69 -12.31 1.59
C GLU A 349 8.49 -10.80 1.37
N GLY A 350 7.94 -10.46 0.21
CA GLY A 350 7.63 -9.09 -0.18
C GLY A 350 8.81 -8.34 -0.79
N MET A 351 8.51 -7.15 -1.30
CA MET A 351 9.51 -6.21 -1.81
C MET A 351 10.56 -5.91 -0.74
N ASP A 352 11.82 -5.76 -1.11
CA ASP A 352 12.88 -5.38 -0.15
C ASP A 352 12.55 -4.09 0.60
N ALA A 353 11.90 -3.14 -0.06
CA ALA A 353 11.43 -1.92 0.59
C ALA A 353 10.26 -2.12 1.56
N MET A 354 9.54 -3.24 1.47
CA MET A 354 8.32 -3.53 2.24
C MET A 354 8.26 -5.02 2.61
N PRO A 355 9.29 -5.55 3.30
CA PRO A 355 9.34 -6.96 3.66
C PRO A 355 8.31 -7.34 4.73
N HIS A 356 7.94 -8.60 4.74
CA HIS A 356 7.13 -9.19 5.79
C HIS A 356 7.58 -10.63 6.10
N PHE A 357 7.24 -11.09 7.30
CA PHE A 357 7.48 -12.47 7.69
C PHE A 357 6.23 -13.17 8.23
N ALA A 358 6.23 -14.49 8.18
CA ALA A 358 5.26 -15.36 8.81
C ALA A 358 5.96 -16.56 9.46
N PHE A 359 5.32 -17.17 10.46
CA PHE A 359 5.70 -18.44 11.06
C PHE A 359 4.70 -19.52 10.66
N ASP A 360 5.16 -20.72 10.43
CA ASP A 360 4.32 -21.90 10.23
C ASP A 360 3.84 -22.46 11.61
N GLU A 361 3.08 -21.61 12.32
CA GLU A 361 2.54 -21.96 13.64
C GLU A 361 1.02 -21.83 13.66
N PRO A 362 0.28 -22.79 14.26
CA PRO A 362 -1.18 -22.70 14.37
C PRO A 362 -1.66 -21.41 15.03
N ASP A 363 -0.91 -20.92 16.05
CA ASP A 363 -1.23 -19.72 16.82
C ASP A 363 -0.47 -18.49 16.33
N PHE A 364 -0.16 -18.40 15.03
CA PHE A 364 0.61 -17.28 14.45
C PHE A 364 0.13 -15.91 14.91
N LEU A 365 -1.18 -15.69 14.98
CA LEU A 365 -1.74 -14.41 15.40
C LEU A 365 -1.48 -14.06 16.88
N ALA A 366 -1.38 -15.05 17.73
CA ALA A 366 -0.97 -14.89 19.12
C ALA A 366 0.53 -14.56 19.20
N PHE A 367 1.37 -15.31 18.48
CA PHE A 367 2.81 -15.03 18.40
C PHE A 367 3.08 -13.64 17.80
N LYS A 368 2.34 -13.24 16.77
CA LYS A 368 2.42 -11.88 16.19
C LYS A 368 2.10 -10.81 17.25
N ALA A 369 1.01 -10.96 18.00
CA ALA A 369 0.64 -10.00 19.05
C ALA A 369 1.70 -9.96 20.16
N TYR A 370 2.26 -11.09 20.54
CA TYR A 370 3.31 -11.17 21.56
C TYR A 370 4.61 -10.53 21.05
N PHE A 371 4.99 -10.76 19.80
CA PHE A 371 6.11 -10.06 19.16
C PHE A 371 5.93 -8.53 19.23
N VAL A 372 4.75 -8.03 18.86
CA VAL A 372 4.44 -6.59 18.94
C VAL A 372 4.63 -6.06 20.35
N GLN A 373 4.15 -6.79 21.38
CA GLN A 373 4.30 -6.38 22.78
C GLN A 373 5.76 -6.33 23.21
N CYS A 374 6.55 -7.34 22.87
CA CYS A 374 8.00 -7.37 23.14
C CYS A 374 8.73 -6.19 22.47
N MET A 375 8.40 -5.86 21.24
CA MET A 375 9.03 -4.74 20.52
C MET A 375 8.63 -3.38 21.11
N LEU A 376 7.40 -3.23 21.58
CA LEU A 376 6.94 -2.01 22.27
C LEU A 376 7.68 -1.79 23.60
N GLU A 377 8.05 -2.85 24.34
CA GLU A 377 8.90 -2.76 25.53
C GLU A 377 10.26 -2.12 25.22
N GLU A 378 10.84 -2.44 24.05
CA GLU A 378 12.10 -1.89 23.53
C GLU A 378 11.96 -0.49 22.89
N GLY A 379 10.77 0.11 22.94
CA GLY A 379 10.48 1.42 22.31
C GLY A 379 10.49 1.38 20.79
N ILE A 380 10.03 0.28 20.20
CA ILE A 380 9.96 0.10 18.74
C ILE A 380 8.53 -0.24 18.35
N LEU A 381 7.96 0.56 17.43
CA LEU A 381 6.74 0.17 16.72
C LEU A 381 7.12 -0.86 15.66
N ALA A 382 6.71 -2.10 15.86
CA ALA A 382 7.00 -3.19 14.94
C ALA A 382 5.82 -4.16 14.85
N SER A 383 5.77 -4.89 13.75
CA SER A 383 4.90 -6.04 13.55
C SER A 383 5.62 -7.03 12.64
N ASN A 384 4.90 -7.97 12.06
CA ASN A 384 5.44 -8.85 11.03
C ASN A 384 5.65 -8.16 9.66
N LEU A 385 5.45 -6.84 9.57
CA LEU A 385 5.69 -6.00 8.41
C LEU A 385 6.73 -4.94 8.78
N CYS A 386 7.62 -4.60 7.82
CA CYS A 386 8.58 -3.51 7.97
C CYS A 386 8.65 -2.71 6.67
N TYR A 387 8.08 -1.51 6.65
CA TYR A 387 8.08 -0.64 5.47
C TYR A 387 9.17 0.41 5.63
N LEU A 388 10.20 0.31 4.80
CA LEU A 388 11.38 1.16 4.89
C LEU A 388 11.10 2.58 4.42
N MET A 389 11.70 3.52 5.13
CA MET A 389 11.74 4.95 4.82
C MET A 389 13.18 5.39 4.64
N ASP A 390 13.41 6.46 3.85
CA ASP A 390 14.76 7.02 3.70
C ASP A 390 15.37 7.48 5.03
N ALA A 391 14.53 7.89 5.97
CA ALA A 391 14.96 8.25 7.32
C ALA A 391 15.53 7.09 8.16
N HIS A 392 15.31 5.81 7.78
CA HIS A 392 15.93 4.69 8.48
C HIS A 392 17.43 4.64 8.22
N THR A 393 18.20 4.51 9.30
CA THR A 393 19.66 4.36 9.28
C THR A 393 20.07 2.90 9.51
N ASP A 394 21.34 2.58 9.23
CA ASP A 394 21.89 1.27 9.58
C ASP A 394 21.81 1.01 11.10
N ALA A 395 22.04 2.04 11.92
CA ALA A 395 21.93 1.95 13.38
C ALA A 395 20.49 1.67 13.86
N ASP A 396 19.47 2.22 13.18
CA ASP A 396 18.06 1.90 13.46
C ASP A 396 17.77 0.42 13.17
N VAL A 397 18.29 -0.10 12.05
CA VAL A 397 18.15 -1.52 11.70
C VAL A 397 18.93 -2.41 12.66
N ASP A 398 20.13 -2.02 13.11
CA ASP A 398 20.90 -2.75 14.14
C ASP A 398 20.10 -2.84 15.45
N ARG A 399 19.55 -1.72 15.93
CA ARG A 399 18.70 -1.67 17.12
C ARG A 399 17.46 -2.54 16.96
N TYR A 400 16.79 -2.46 15.81
CA TYR A 400 15.63 -3.28 15.50
C TYR A 400 15.94 -4.78 15.53
N LEU A 401 17.01 -5.21 14.87
CA LEU A 401 17.39 -6.63 14.81
C LEU A 401 17.84 -7.17 16.16
N ALA A 402 18.51 -6.35 16.99
CA ALA A 402 18.83 -6.72 18.37
C ALA A 402 17.55 -6.96 19.21
N ALA A 403 16.56 -6.07 19.09
CA ALA A 403 15.26 -6.24 19.72
C ALA A 403 14.49 -7.45 19.18
N CYS A 404 14.54 -7.71 17.87
CA CYS A 404 13.97 -8.92 17.26
C CYS A 404 14.58 -10.19 17.88
N SER A 405 15.89 -10.25 18.08
CA SER A 405 16.57 -11.40 18.68
C SER A 405 16.04 -11.70 20.09
N GLN A 406 15.84 -10.67 20.90
CA GLN A 406 15.25 -10.82 22.24
C GLN A 406 13.78 -11.25 22.17
N ALA A 407 13.00 -10.66 21.24
CA ALA A 407 11.62 -11.01 21.03
C ALA A 407 11.47 -12.49 20.59
N PHE A 408 12.27 -12.95 19.62
CA PHE A 408 12.24 -14.35 19.16
C PHE A 408 12.61 -15.34 20.27
N SER A 409 13.56 -14.99 21.18
CA SER A 409 13.85 -15.80 22.36
C SER A 409 12.63 -15.94 23.27
N LYS A 410 11.93 -14.83 23.59
CA LYS A 410 10.70 -14.86 24.39
C LYS A 410 9.57 -15.67 23.69
N LEU A 411 9.45 -15.57 22.37
CA LEU A 411 8.51 -16.37 21.58
C LEU A 411 8.83 -17.86 21.67
N ALA A 412 10.10 -18.24 21.58
CA ALA A 412 10.55 -19.64 21.69
C ALA A 412 10.25 -20.22 23.07
N GLU A 413 10.45 -19.47 24.14
CA GLU A 413 10.06 -19.87 25.49
C GLU A 413 8.55 -20.12 25.59
N ALA A 414 7.74 -19.20 25.03
CA ALA A 414 6.29 -19.35 25.00
C ALA A 414 5.84 -20.55 24.18
N LYS A 415 6.49 -20.82 23.04
CA LYS A 415 6.25 -22.00 22.21
C LYS A 415 6.57 -23.29 22.97
N LYS A 416 7.73 -23.36 23.61
CA LYS A 416 8.16 -24.53 24.40
C LYS A 416 7.23 -24.80 25.58
N ALA A 417 6.73 -23.76 26.23
CA ALA A 417 5.79 -23.89 27.36
C ALA A 417 4.35 -24.12 26.89
N GLY A 418 4.01 -23.88 25.62
CA GLY A 418 2.64 -23.96 25.12
C GLY A 418 1.71 -22.89 25.69
N ASP A 419 2.25 -21.75 26.11
CA ASP A 419 1.53 -20.75 26.92
C ASP A 419 1.46 -19.36 26.30
N VAL A 420 1.68 -19.22 24.96
CA VAL A 420 1.71 -17.91 24.27
C VAL A 420 0.46 -17.06 24.55
N LEU A 421 -0.72 -17.68 24.61
CA LEU A 421 -1.97 -16.98 24.91
C LEU A 421 -2.01 -16.46 26.36
N ALA A 422 -1.42 -17.17 27.31
CA ALA A 422 -1.34 -16.74 28.71
C ALA A 422 -0.33 -15.60 28.93
N ARG A 423 0.66 -15.45 28.04
CA ARG A 423 1.65 -14.36 28.09
C ARG A 423 1.15 -13.07 27.49
N LEU A 424 0.06 -13.11 26.72
CA LEU A 424 -0.49 -11.89 26.10
C LEU A 424 -1.16 -10.98 27.12
N ASN A 425 -0.84 -9.71 27.05
CA ASN A 425 -1.67 -8.67 27.65
C ASN A 425 -2.81 -8.32 26.65
N GLY A 426 -3.93 -9.05 26.72
CA GLY A 426 -5.07 -8.87 25.83
C GLY A 426 -5.29 -10.03 24.84
N ALA A 427 -6.00 -9.75 23.76
CA ALA A 427 -6.36 -10.74 22.74
C ALA A 427 -5.24 -10.92 21.69
N PRO A 428 -5.18 -12.07 21.00
CA PRO A 428 -4.38 -12.24 19.80
C PRO A 428 -4.66 -11.16 18.75
N ALA A 429 -3.70 -10.90 17.87
CA ALA A 429 -3.93 -10.07 16.71
C ALA A 429 -5.03 -10.65 15.81
N VAL A 430 -5.65 -9.83 15.01
CA VAL A 430 -6.62 -10.30 14.02
C VAL A 430 -6.01 -10.29 12.62
N SER A 431 -6.49 -11.20 11.78
CA SER A 431 -6.34 -11.14 10.34
C SER A 431 -7.73 -11.13 9.71
N GLY A 432 -7.85 -10.52 8.55
CA GLY A 432 -9.12 -10.48 7.86
C GLY A 432 -10.07 -9.37 8.32
N PHE A 433 -11.26 -9.33 7.69
CA PHE A 433 -12.30 -8.34 7.94
C PHE A 433 -13.22 -8.80 9.09
N LYS A 434 -12.73 -8.73 10.34
CA LYS A 434 -13.59 -8.91 11.51
C LYS A 434 -14.16 -7.56 11.94
N ARG A 435 -15.48 -7.50 12.15
CA ARG A 435 -16.10 -6.34 12.80
C ARG A 435 -15.63 -6.27 14.25
N LEU A 436 -15.21 -5.09 14.69
CA LEU A 436 -15.12 -4.80 16.11
C LEU A 436 -16.56 -4.53 16.58
N THR A 437 -17.18 -5.52 17.14
CA THR A 437 -18.49 -5.38 17.84
C THR A 437 -18.27 -4.96 19.27
#